data_a78851167c703016142f1e59a57a1ca8
#
_entry.id   a78851167c703016142f1e59a57a1ca8
#
_cell.length_a   1.000
_cell.length_b   1.000
_cell.length_c   1.000
_cell.angle_alpha   90.00
_cell.angle_beta   90.00
_cell.angle_gamma   90.00
#
_symmetry.space_group_name_H-M   'P 1'
#
loop_
_entity.id
_entity.type
_entity.pdbx_description
1 polymer ?
#
loop_
_entity_poly.entity_id
_entity_poly.type
_entity_poly.pdbx_seq_one_letter_code
_entity_poly.pdbx_strand_id
1 'polypeptide(L)'
;MNRKASTVTHRLSPRTCTLLLLASYLAMASPVHAFKITEPATGAKLVPGKTVTAHVDLGNDIGIVKVRYYWYGDQDDTLVEQEDATATGSIIAPVALIGLADQDPAFGGKLLVPKDGIGPMRLLAVADISRGRLGTRSVFDEIMVQVEPDSALTGIDFETDKPLQLGRTGQSSAFGHVDSMGKVFELPVVGDFADGVTRRITAPATGTSYLSSNPKVIKVLSNGMLQIVGNGKTTITVTNRGKQAQLDVVVNVNEEPNEPPVADAGAGKIVKAGTKVKLNGLKSRDPEGEALYYAWSQVRGSKVPLLDVNGPEATFQAPQVSEQRTYRFKLRVTDKKGADSLPSFVDITVEP
;
A
#
# COMPACT_ATOMS: atom_id res chain seq x y z
N MET A 1 -19.63 -63.14 38.43
CA MET A 1 -18.52 -64.10 38.32
C MET A 1 -17.22 -63.35 38.27
N ASN A 2 -16.43 -63.52 39.30
CA ASN A 2 -15.10 -62.94 39.57
C ASN A 2 -14.05 -63.24 38.52
N ARG A 3 -13.17 -62.29 38.26
CA ARG A 3 -11.70 -62.56 38.31
C ARG A 3 -10.89 -61.25 38.41
N LYS A 4 -10.04 -61.31 39.42
CA LYS A 4 -9.08 -60.36 39.96
C LYS A 4 -7.99 -59.97 38.96
N ALA A 5 -7.57 -58.71 38.98
CA ALA A 5 -6.30 -58.20 38.42
C ALA A 5 -5.23 -58.25 39.50
N SER A 6 -4.05 -58.76 39.12
CA SER A 6 -2.85 -58.89 39.96
C SER A 6 -1.93 -57.68 39.72
N THR A 7 -1.53 -57.00 40.81
CA THR A 7 -0.58 -55.90 40.84
C THR A 7 0.84 -56.47 41.00
N VAL A 8 1.75 -56.10 40.11
CA VAL A 8 3.19 -56.35 40.27
C VAL A 8 3.90 -55.05 40.53
N THR A 9 4.41 -54.92 41.74
CA THR A 9 5.30 -53.83 42.17
C THR A 9 6.75 -54.20 41.91
N HIS A 10 7.45 -53.46 41.06
CA HIS A 10 8.93 -53.50 41.01
C HIS A 10 9.49 -52.30 41.73
N ARG A 11 10.18 -52.57 42.82
CA ARG A 11 11.10 -51.64 43.51
C ARG A 11 12.39 -51.52 42.68
N LEU A 12 12.78 -50.31 42.34
CA LEU A 12 14.14 -49.97 41.89
C LEU A 12 14.77 -48.98 42.87
N SER A 13 16.00 -49.31 43.26
CA SER A 13 16.86 -48.61 44.22
C SER A 13 17.34 -47.22 43.74
N PRO A 14 17.67 -46.30 44.68
CA PRO A 14 18.15 -44.99 44.31
C PRO A 14 19.65 -45.06 43.96
N ARG A 15 19.99 -44.79 42.70
CA ARG A 15 21.34 -44.41 42.30
C ARG A 15 21.39 -42.90 42.22
N THR A 16 22.14 -42.30 43.12
CA THR A 16 22.59 -40.91 43.13
C THR A 16 23.21 -40.56 41.78
N CYS A 17 22.54 -39.72 41.03
CA CYS A 17 23.08 -39.05 39.86
C CYS A 17 23.23 -37.58 40.20
N THR A 18 24.48 -37.16 40.41
CA THR A 18 24.87 -35.77 40.63
C THR A 18 24.60 -34.99 39.34
N LEU A 19 23.49 -34.24 39.29
CA LEU A 19 23.18 -33.34 38.18
C LEU A 19 24.02 -32.07 38.37
N LEU A 20 25.06 -31.92 37.54
CA LEU A 20 25.70 -30.65 37.30
C LEU A 20 24.66 -29.69 36.67
N LEU A 21 24.21 -28.74 37.43
CA LEU A 21 23.48 -27.56 36.94
C LEU A 21 24.46 -26.71 36.11
N LEU A 22 24.55 -26.96 34.79
CA LEU A 22 24.98 -25.97 33.86
C LEU A 22 23.84 -24.92 33.77
N ALA A 23 24.00 -23.81 34.50
CA ALA A 23 23.24 -22.62 34.27
C ALA A 23 23.62 -22.08 32.89
N SER A 24 22.89 -22.51 31.85
CA SER A 24 22.90 -21.86 30.57
C SER A 24 22.30 -20.47 30.81
N TYR A 25 23.15 -19.45 30.88
CA TYR A 25 22.75 -18.08 30.64
C TYR A 25 22.15 -18.01 29.22
N LEU A 26 20.87 -18.24 29.11
CA LEU A 26 20.13 -17.73 27.95
C LEU A 26 20.19 -16.21 28.11
N ALA A 27 21.13 -15.56 27.44
CA ALA A 27 21.03 -14.17 27.14
C ALA A 27 19.70 -14.01 26.39
N MET A 28 18.65 -13.59 27.09
CA MET A 28 17.47 -13.08 26.43
C MET A 28 17.97 -11.84 25.66
N ALA A 29 18.18 -12.04 24.35
CA ALA A 29 18.31 -10.91 23.45
C ALA A 29 17.05 -10.08 23.68
N SER A 30 17.22 -8.91 24.30
CA SER A 30 16.14 -7.94 24.39
C SER A 30 15.58 -7.76 22.98
N PRO A 31 14.27 -7.79 22.77
CA PRO A 31 13.73 -7.57 21.45
C PRO A 31 14.33 -6.26 20.93
N VAL A 32 14.92 -6.32 19.73
CA VAL A 32 15.44 -5.12 19.08
C VAL A 32 14.26 -4.17 18.94
N HIS A 33 14.25 -3.11 19.71
CA HIS A 33 13.20 -2.12 19.70
C HIS A 33 13.51 -1.18 18.55
N ALA A 34 12.73 -1.26 17.48
CA ALA A 34 12.91 -0.45 16.28
C ALA A 34 12.25 0.92 16.43
N PHE A 35 12.74 1.92 15.68
CA PHE A 35 12.09 3.22 15.54
C PHE A 35 10.61 3.03 15.15
N LYS A 36 9.68 3.67 15.89
CA LYS A 36 8.25 3.46 15.71
C LYS A 36 7.42 4.69 16.06
N ILE A 37 6.37 4.95 15.28
CA ILE A 37 5.32 5.91 15.61
C ILE A 37 4.47 5.31 16.76
N THR A 38 4.34 6.06 17.86
CA THR A 38 3.51 5.68 19.00
C THR A 38 2.24 6.51 19.10
N GLU A 39 2.28 7.74 18.60
CA GLU A 39 1.12 8.63 18.48
C GLU A 39 1.13 9.34 17.12
N PRO A 40 -0.05 9.43 16.47
CA PRO A 40 -1.29 8.78 16.81
C PRO A 40 -1.19 7.26 16.66
N ALA A 41 -2.06 6.52 17.33
CA ALA A 41 -2.09 5.06 17.19
C ALA A 41 -2.55 4.65 15.78
N THR A 42 -2.08 3.49 15.30
CA THR A 42 -2.59 2.88 14.06
C THR A 42 -4.10 2.72 14.13
N GLY A 43 -4.81 3.13 13.07
CA GLY A 43 -6.27 3.11 13.01
C GLY A 43 -6.96 4.26 13.73
N ALA A 44 -6.22 5.22 14.27
CA ALA A 44 -6.80 6.40 14.93
C ALA A 44 -7.74 7.14 13.96
N LYS A 45 -8.87 7.60 14.51
CA LYS A 45 -9.80 8.48 13.79
C LYS A 45 -9.39 9.94 14.02
N LEU A 46 -9.09 10.63 12.94
CA LEU A 46 -8.61 12.01 12.96
C LEU A 46 -9.59 12.92 12.20
N VAL A 47 -9.64 14.17 12.61
CA VAL A 47 -10.48 15.19 11.96
C VAL A 47 -9.58 16.11 11.12
N PRO A 48 -9.88 16.33 9.83
CA PRO A 48 -9.07 17.20 8.99
C PRO A 48 -9.04 18.63 9.52
N GLY A 49 -7.89 19.30 9.37
CA GLY A 49 -7.68 20.66 9.87
C GLY A 49 -7.51 20.78 11.39
N LYS A 50 -7.62 19.68 12.15
CA LYS A 50 -7.29 19.65 13.59
C LYS A 50 -5.84 19.23 13.78
N THR A 51 -5.30 19.52 14.95
CA THR A 51 -3.97 19.04 15.35
C THR A 51 -4.10 17.75 16.15
N VAL A 52 -3.18 16.84 15.90
CA VAL A 52 -2.96 15.61 16.68
C VAL A 52 -1.56 15.64 17.26
N THR A 53 -1.32 14.99 18.38
CA THR A 53 0.04 14.79 18.89
C THR A 53 0.72 13.72 18.04
N ALA A 54 1.93 14.03 17.57
CA ALA A 54 2.83 13.06 16.98
C ALA A 54 3.92 12.70 17.98
N HIS A 55 4.19 11.42 18.16
CA HIS A 55 5.27 10.93 19.00
C HIS A 55 5.88 9.66 18.41
N VAL A 56 7.20 9.51 18.58
CA VAL A 56 7.95 8.33 18.14
C VAL A 56 8.70 7.72 19.30
N ASP A 57 8.78 6.41 19.31
CA ASP A 57 9.74 5.66 20.12
C ASP A 57 10.99 5.45 19.26
N LEU A 58 12.13 5.91 19.76
CA LEU A 58 13.40 5.86 19.04
C LEU A 58 14.02 4.46 19.05
N GLY A 59 13.50 3.57 19.88
CA GLY A 59 14.04 2.22 20.04
C GLY A 59 15.52 2.23 20.44
N ASN A 60 16.29 1.41 19.77
CA ASN A 60 17.74 1.31 19.98
C ASN A 60 18.55 2.21 19.01
N ASP A 61 17.88 3.03 18.20
CA ASP A 61 18.54 3.90 17.23
C ASP A 61 19.17 5.11 17.94
N ILE A 62 20.50 5.13 17.99
CA ILE A 62 21.30 6.20 18.60
C ILE A 62 21.74 7.20 17.55
N GLY A 63 21.71 8.48 17.88
CA GLY A 63 22.21 9.55 17.02
C GLY A 63 21.20 10.10 16.04
N ILE A 64 19.90 9.93 16.32
CA ILE A 64 18.86 10.62 15.58
C ILE A 64 19.02 12.13 15.77
N VAL A 65 19.07 12.85 14.65
CA VAL A 65 19.27 14.30 14.60
C VAL A 65 18.05 15.06 14.11
N LYS A 66 17.10 14.34 13.49
CA LYS A 66 15.90 14.92 12.93
C LYS A 66 14.86 13.85 12.69
N VAL A 67 13.59 14.17 12.89
CA VAL A 67 12.43 13.37 12.45
C VAL A 67 11.52 14.24 11.62
N ARG A 68 11.05 13.69 10.50
CA ARG A 68 10.10 14.34 9.57
C ARG A 68 8.87 13.49 9.49
N TYR A 69 7.71 14.13 9.54
CA TYR A 69 6.42 13.48 9.40
C TYR A 69 5.78 13.90 8.08
N TYR A 70 5.24 12.92 7.36
CA TYR A 70 4.61 13.11 6.06
C TYR A 70 3.22 12.49 6.04
N TRP A 71 2.28 13.19 5.41
CA TRP A 71 0.96 12.69 5.12
C TRP A 71 0.86 12.30 3.65
N TYR A 72 0.26 11.16 3.36
CA TYR A 72 -0.08 10.77 1.99
C TYR A 72 -1.30 9.85 1.96
N GLY A 73 -1.97 9.78 0.76
CA GLY A 73 -3.14 8.94 0.56
C GLY A 73 -2.80 7.45 0.54
N ASP A 74 -3.79 6.61 0.80
CA ASP A 74 -3.61 5.15 0.80
C ASP A 74 -3.20 4.59 -0.57
N GLN A 75 -3.52 5.30 -1.63
CA GLN A 75 -3.24 4.88 -3.01
C GLN A 75 -1.89 5.35 -3.57
N ASP A 76 -1.15 6.15 -2.81
CA ASP A 76 0.17 6.61 -3.21
C ASP A 76 1.22 5.51 -2.92
N ASP A 77 1.41 4.62 -3.88
CA ASP A 77 2.09 3.33 -3.71
C ASP A 77 3.62 3.38 -3.66
N THR A 78 4.26 4.54 -3.66
CA THR A 78 5.70 4.60 -3.93
C THR A 78 6.51 5.15 -2.79
N LEU A 79 6.76 4.35 -1.75
CA LEU A 79 7.89 4.53 -0.85
C LEU A 79 8.96 3.49 -1.19
N VAL A 80 9.90 3.87 -2.04
CA VAL A 80 11.10 3.07 -2.29
C VAL A 80 12.26 3.75 -1.58
N GLU A 81 12.88 3.08 -0.60
CA GLU A 81 14.18 3.47 -0.08
C GLU A 81 15.21 3.33 -1.20
N GLN A 82 15.81 4.42 -1.61
CA GLN A 82 16.95 4.40 -2.49
C GLN A 82 18.21 4.35 -1.63
N GLU A 83 18.81 3.17 -1.48
CA GLU A 83 20.19 3.08 -1.01
C GLU A 83 21.09 3.56 -2.13
N ASP A 84 21.67 4.74 -1.96
CA ASP A 84 22.73 5.19 -2.84
C ASP A 84 24.02 4.43 -2.50
N ALA A 85 24.80 4.07 -3.52
CA ALA A 85 26.08 3.36 -3.38
C ALA A 85 27.11 4.11 -2.52
N THR A 86 26.80 5.34 -2.09
CA THR A 86 27.61 6.20 -1.21
C THR A 86 27.16 6.19 0.26
N ALA A 87 26.34 5.21 0.68
CA ALA A 87 25.88 5.04 2.07
C ALA A 87 24.98 6.16 2.64
N THR A 88 24.37 6.96 1.80
CA THR A 88 23.30 7.87 2.17
C THR A 88 21.97 7.28 1.70
N GLY A 89 21.33 6.50 2.57
CA GLY A 89 19.94 6.09 2.34
C GLY A 89 19.07 7.33 2.27
N SER A 90 18.52 7.66 1.11
CA SER A 90 17.51 8.69 0.96
C SER A 90 16.18 8.04 0.70
N ILE A 91 15.18 8.37 1.53
CA ILE A 91 13.81 8.00 1.27
C ILE A 91 13.24 9.02 0.30
N ILE A 92 12.89 8.58 -0.90
CA ILE A 92 12.11 9.39 -1.83
C ILE A 92 10.65 9.16 -1.48
N ALA A 93 10.08 10.09 -0.69
CA ALA A 93 8.64 10.13 -0.54
C ALA A 93 8.04 10.72 -1.84
N PRO A 94 7.08 10.06 -2.48
CA PRO A 94 6.32 10.71 -3.54
C PRO A 94 5.53 11.86 -2.93
N VAL A 95 4.95 12.71 -3.74
CA VAL A 95 4.25 13.96 -3.41
C VAL A 95 3.53 13.90 -2.05
N ALA A 96 4.31 13.97 -0.97
CA ALA A 96 3.81 13.91 0.39
C ALA A 96 3.86 15.30 1.01
N LEU A 97 2.79 15.68 1.68
CA LEU A 97 2.77 16.93 2.44
C LEU A 97 3.62 16.78 3.70
N ILE A 98 4.64 17.63 3.86
CA ILE A 98 5.39 17.69 5.10
C ILE A 98 4.46 18.23 6.18
N GLY A 99 4.13 17.40 7.16
CA GLY A 99 3.30 17.80 8.29
C GLY A 99 4.09 18.44 9.42
N LEU A 100 5.29 17.91 9.72
CA LEU A 100 6.16 18.37 10.79
C LEU A 100 7.59 17.97 10.48
N ALA A 101 8.57 18.82 10.87
CA ALA A 101 9.98 18.47 10.88
C ALA A 101 10.57 18.94 12.19
N ASP A 102 11.09 18.03 13.01
CA ASP A 102 11.57 18.30 14.35
C ASP A 102 13.02 17.85 14.53
N GLN A 103 13.83 18.70 15.13
CA GLN A 103 15.24 18.48 15.45
C GLN A 103 15.49 18.42 16.97
N ASP A 104 14.48 18.73 17.77
CA ASP A 104 14.59 18.70 19.22
C ASP A 104 14.39 17.28 19.75
N PRO A 105 15.14 16.85 20.76
CA PRO A 105 14.94 15.56 21.40
C PRO A 105 13.51 15.39 21.90
N ALA A 106 12.93 14.21 21.71
CA ALA A 106 11.56 13.78 21.74
C ALA A 106 10.88 13.79 20.36
N PHE A 107 11.39 14.52 19.37
CA PHE A 107 11.06 14.46 17.94
C PHE A 107 9.57 14.30 17.65
N GLY A 108 8.75 15.15 18.23
CA GLY A 108 7.31 15.07 18.09
C GLY A 108 6.64 16.40 18.37
N GLY A 109 5.33 16.37 18.54
CA GLY A 109 4.58 17.56 18.86
C GLY A 109 3.25 17.68 18.14
N LYS A 110 2.77 18.90 17.91
CA LYS A 110 1.51 19.15 17.24
C LYS A 110 1.67 18.97 15.74
N LEU A 111 1.01 17.96 15.21
CA LEU A 111 0.94 17.65 13.80
C LEU A 111 -0.43 18.05 13.25
N LEU A 112 -0.47 18.89 12.22
CA LEU A 112 -1.72 19.28 11.56
C LEU A 112 -2.18 18.17 10.62
N VAL A 113 -3.41 17.71 10.78
CA VAL A 113 -4.06 16.80 9.82
C VAL A 113 -4.44 17.61 8.57
N PRO A 114 -4.14 17.13 7.35
CA PRO A 114 -4.46 17.86 6.12
C PRO A 114 -5.93 18.28 6.08
N LYS A 115 -6.21 19.51 5.72
CA LYS A 115 -7.58 20.06 5.69
C LYS A 115 -8.47 19.36 4.67
N ASP A 116 -7.88 18.96 3.57
CA ASP A 116 -8.49 18.22 2.45
C ASP A 116 -8.47 16.71 2.64
N GLY A 117 -7.86 16.22 3.74
CA GLY A 117 -7.79 14.81 4.06
C GLY A 117 -9.16 14.17 4.26
N ILE A 118 -9.33 12.97 3.73
CA ILE A 118 -10.53 12.14 3.89
C ILE A 118 -10.23 10.66 3.60
N GLY A 119 -10.85 9.76 4.37
CA GLY A 119 -10.64 8.32 4.24
C GLY A 119 -9.35 7.82 4.88
N PRO A 120 -8.87 6.64 4.48
CA PRO A 120 -7.61 6.12 4.98
C PRO A 120 -6.45 6.98 4.48
N MET A 121 -5.59 7.39 5.40
CA MET A 121 -4.36 8.11 5.12
C MET A 121 -3.19 7.46 5.85
N ARG A 122 -2.02 7.59 5.30
CA ARG A 122 -0.78 7.12 5.90
C ARG A 122 -0.03 8.28 6.53
N LEU A 123 0.46 8.04 7.73
CA LEU A 123 1.44 8.89 8.40
C LEU A 123 2.77 8.18 8.40
N LEU A 124 3.76 8.77 7.74
CA LEU A 124 5.13 8.30 7.70
C LEU A 124 5.98 9.19 8.60
N ALA A 125 6.76 8.59 9.49
CA ALA A 125 7.85 9.26 10.20
C ALA A 125 9.20 8.76 9.68
N VAL A 126 10.07 9.69 9.32
CA VAL A 126 11.44 9.43 8.83
C VAL A 126 12.42 10.07 9.79
N ALA A 127 13.27 9.26 10.41
CA ALA A 127 14.33 9.71 11.31
C ALA A 127 15.69 9.66 10.59
N ASP A 128 16.41 10.77 10.63
CA ASP A 128 17.77 10.89 10.12
C ASP A 128 18.76 10.62 11.27
N ILE A 129 19.63 9.64 11.08
CA ILE A 129 20.65 9.22 12.05
C ILE A 129 22.02 9.69 11.56
N SER A 130 22.71 10.49 12.35
CA SER A 130 24.07 10.92 12.04
C SER A 130 25.08 9.78 12.21
N ARG A 131 25.91 9.57 11.20
CA ARG A 131 27.07 8.66 11.23
C ARG A 131 28.41 9.42 11.25
N GLY A 132 28.37 10.69 11.66
CA GLY A 132 29.52 11.55 11.66
C GLY A 132 30.08 11.76 10.25
N ARG A 133 31.37 11.40 10.03
CA ARG A 133 32.03 11.55 8.71
C ARG A 133 31.46 10.62 7.62
N LEU A 134 30.70 9.62 7.99
CA LEU A 134 30.09 8.66 7.05
C LEU A 134 28.72 9.12 6.53
N GLY A 135 28.30 10.36 6.83
CA GLY A 135 27.04 10.92 6.36
C GLY A 135 25.85 10.60 7.27
N THR A 136 24.67 10.47 6.66
CA THR A 136 23.40 10.25 7.36
C THR A 136 22.75 8.95 6.87
N ARG A 137 22.16 8.17 7.78
CA ARG A 137 21.26 7.07 7.48
C ARG A 137 19.86 7.47 7.87
N SER A 138 18.84 7.04 7.16
CA SER A 138 17.45 7.21 7.57
C SER A 138 16.84 5.87 8.00
N VAL A 139 15.97 5.93 9.00
CA VAL A 139 15.03 4.86 9.37
C VAL A 139 13.62 5.44 9.31
N PHE A 140 12.63 4.60 9.15
CA PHE A 140 11.24 5.07 9.07
C PHE A 140 10.26 4.08 9.70
N ASP A 141 9.10 4.60 10.06
CA ASP A 141 7.90 3.83 10.39
C ASP A 141 6.67 4.49 9.78
N GLU A 142 5.67 3.69 9.52
CA GLU A 142 4.45 4.10 8.86
C GLU A 142 3.24 3.50 9.53
N ILE A 143 2.23 4.33 9.76
CA ILE A 143 0.93 3.89 10.27
C ILE A 143 -0.19 4.32 9.35
N MET A 144 -1.28 3.55 9.35
CA MET A 144 -2.55 3.90 8.72
C MET A 144 -3.45 4.58 9.75
N VAL A 145 -4.08 5.69 9.37
CA VAL A 145 -5.12 6.38 10.15
C VAL A 145 -6.36 6.58 9.31
N GLN A 146 -7.49 6.83 9.95
CA GLN A 146 -8.75 7.15 9.29
C GLN A 146 -9.07 8.64 9.49
N VAL A 147 -9.04 9.41 8.40
CA VAL A 147 -9.39 10.84 8.43
C VAL A 147 -10.86 10.99 8.05
N GLU A 148 -11.66 11.57 8.94
CA GLU A 148 -13.09 11.73 8.73
C GLU A 148 -13.50 13.16 9.07
N PRO A 149 -14.05 13.92 8.09
CA PRO A 149 -14.57 15.26 8.35
C PRO A 149 -15.73 15.23 9.37
N ASP A 150 -15.74 16.15 10.30
CA ASP A 150 -16.85 16.40 11.23
C ASP A 150 -17.94 17.29 10.59
N SER A 151 -17.71 17.76 9.38
CA SER A 151 -18.64 18.55 8.58
C SER A 151 -19.45 17.68 7.60
N ALA A 152 -20.69 18.09 7.31
CA ALA A 152 -21.57 17.36 6.39
C ALA A 152 -21.15 17.54 4.93
N LEU A 153 -21.29 16.51 4.12
CA LEU A 153 -21.19 16.60 2.65
C LEU A 153 -22.42 17.35 2.12
N THR A 154 -22.20 18.44 1.41
CA THR A 154 -23.27 19.30 0.85
C THR A 154 -23.54 19.01 -0.62
N GLY A 155 -22.51 18.68 -1.39
CA GLY A 155 -22.59 18.38 -2.82
C GLY A 155 -21.53 17.39 -3.29
N ILE A 156 -21.76 16.79 -4.46
CA ILE A 156 -20.79 15.98 -5.20
C ILE A 156 -20.64 16.60 -6.58
N ASP A 157 -19.41 16.71 -7.06
CA ASP A 157 -19.11 17.14 -8.41
C ASP A 157 -18.03 16.29 -9.07
N PHE A 158 -17.88 16.43 -10.39
CA PHE A 158 -16.91 15.72 -11.20
C PHE A 158 -15.88 16.74 -11.72
N GLU A 159 -14.60 16.45 -11.52
CA GLU A 159 -13.52 17.25 -12.10
C GLU A 159 -13.26 16.86 -13.56
N THR A 160 -14.31 16.95 -14.38
CA THR A 160 -14.26 16.61 -15.79
C THR A 160 -15.34 17.34 -16.59
N ASP A 161 -15.22 17.29 -17.92
CA ASP A 161 -16.23 17.80 -18.83
C ASP A 161 -17.57 17.06 -18.69
N LYS A 162 -18.67 17.79 -18.90
CA LYS A 162 -20.04 17.27 -18.82
C LYS A 162 -20.79 17.60 -20.11
N PRO A 163 -21.16 16.62 -20.95
CA PRO A 163 -20.92 15.16 -20.82
C PRO A 163 -19.45 14.76 -21.03
N LEU A 164 -19.03 13.71 -20.36
CA LEU A 164 -17.71 13.12 -20.58
C LEU A 164 -17.68 12.36 -21.89
N GLN A 165 -16.70 12.66 -22.74
CA GLN A 165 -16.51 11.97 -24.02
C GLN A 165 -15.19 11.20 -23.99
N LEU A 166 -15.25 9.88 -24.24
CA LEU A 166 -14.11 8.98 -24.25
C LEU A 166 -13.90 8.37 -25.61
N GLY A 167 -12.67 7.96 -25.91
CA GLY A 167 -12.32 7.26 -27.14
C GLY A 167 -11.92 8.15 -28.30
N ARG A 168 -11.82 9.45 -28.12
CA ARG A 168 -11.31 10.37 -29.15
C ARG A 168 -9.82 10.54 -29.01
N THR A 169 -9.11 10.37 -30.13
CA THR A 169 -7.65 10.62 -30.19
C THR A 169 -7.35 12.06 -29.76
N GLY A 170 -6.40 12.23 -28.87
CA GLY A 170 -5.94 13.54 -28.39
C GLY A 170 -6.77 14.17 -27.28
N GLN A 171 -7.77 13.50 -26.73
CA GLN A 171 -8.35 13.89 -25.47
C GLN A 171 -7.35 13.66 -24.34
N SER A 172 -6.54 14.67 -24.10
CA SER A 172 -5.76 14.79 -22.88
C SER A 172 -6.65 15.28 -21.78
N SER A 173 -6.66 14.63 -20.67
CA SER A 173 -7.30 15.18 -19.49
C SER A 173 -6.79 14.50 -18.24
N ALA A 174 -7.38 14.81 -17.10
CA ALA A 174 -7.13 14.21 -15.80
C ALA A 174 -7.13 12.66 -15.79
N PHE A 175 -7.57 12.01 -16.86
CA PHE A 175 -7.63 10.54 -16.98
C PHE A 175 -6.48 9.91 -17.76
N GLY A 176 -5.58 10.72 -18.36
CA GLY A 176 -4.63 10.23 -19.36
C GLY A 176 -5.31 9.89 -20.69
N HIS A 177 -4.75 8.97 -21.44
CA HIS A 177 -5.33 8.50 -22.71
C HIS A 177 -6.38 7.42 -22.43
N VAL A 178 -7.66 7.76 -22.60
CA VAL A 178 -8.80 6.85 -22.45
C VAL A 178 -9.46 6.69 -23.83
N ASP A 179 -8.68 6.18 -24.78
CA ASP A 179 -9.00 6.10 -26.20
C ASP A 179 -9.09 4.67 -26.74
N SER A 180 -8.95 3.65 -25.88
CA SER A 180 -8.91 2.25 -26.26
C SER A 180 -9.97 1.43 -25.51
N MET A 181 -10.47 0.39 -26.13
CA MET A 181 -11.30 -0.61 -25.46
C MET A 181 -10.49 -1.31 -24.36
N GLY A 182 -11.17 -1.72 -23.30
CA GLY A 182 -10.55 -2.34 -22.14
C GLY A 182 -9.83 -1.38 -21.21
N LYS A 183 -9.60 -0.13 -21.59
CA LYS A 183 -8.90 0.85 -20.77
C LYS A 183 -9.62 1.10 -19.46
N VAL A 184 -8.85 1.05 -18.38
CA VAL A 184 -9.31 1.32 -17.00
C VAL A 184 -8.85 2.71 -16.59
N PHE A 185 -9.74 3.46 -15.97
CA PHE A 185 -9.47 4.81 -15.51
C PHE A 185 -10.21 5.11 -14.21
N GLU A 186 -9.71 6.08 -13.48
CA GLU A 186 -10.34 6.63 -12.29
C GLU A 186 -11.15 7.87 -12.69
N LEU A 187 -12.42 7.94 -12.28
CA LEU A 187 -13.25 9.14 -12.49
C LEU A 187 -13.03 10.10 -11.32
N PRO A 188 -12.41 11.27 -11.53
CA PRO A 188 -12.19 12.23 -10.44
C PRO A 188 -13.51 12.77 -9.91
N VAL A 189 -13.77 12.50 -8.64
CA VAL A 189 -14.95 12.93 -7.92
C VAL A 189 -14.55 13.73 -6.70
N VAL A 190 -15.16 14.90 -6.55
CA VAL A 190 -14.98 15.76 -5.39
C VAL A 190 -16.28 15.94 -4.63
N GLY A 191 -16.16 16.18 -3.34
CA GLY A 191 -17.27 16.51 -2.46
C GLY A 191 -17.05 17.85 -1.80
N ASP A 192 -18.06 18.71 -1.86
CA ASP A 192 -18.12 19.95 -1.12
C ASP A 192 -18.67 19.71 0.28
N PHE A 193 -17.97 20.19 1.29
CA PHE A 193 -18.35 20.03 2.67
C PHE A 193 -18.79 21.35 3.31
N ALA A 194 -19.60 21.26 4.35
CA ALA A 194 -20.15 22.43 5.04
C ALA A 194 -19.09 23.32 5.72
N ASP A 195 -17.88 22.83 5.90
CA ASP A 195 -16.71 23.59 6.37
C ASP A 195 -16.06 24.45 5.26
N GLY A 196 -16.62 24.44 4.05
CA GLY A 196 -16.12 25.17 2.90
C GLY A 196 -14.92 24.52 2.21
N VAL A 197 -14.57 23.28 2.57
CA VAL A 197 -13.45 22.53 1.96
C VAL A 197 -13.97 21.52 0.96
N THR A 198 -13.48 21.58 -0.26
CA THR A 198 -13.69 20.54 -1.28
C THR A 198 -12.64 19.45 -1.08
N ARG A 199 -13.09 18.18 -1.04
CA ARG A 199 -12.23 17.01 -0.82
C ARG A 199 -12.39 16.01 -1.93
N ARG A 200 -11.30 15.37 -2.32
CA ARG A 200 -11.32 14.28 -3.29
C ARG A 200 -11.93 13.03 -2.66
N ILE A 201 -13.12 12.67 -3.12
CA ILE A 201 -13.87 11.50 -2.60
C ILE A 201 -13.93 10.35 -3.60
N THR A 202 -13.05 10.32 -4.58
CA THR A 202 -13.04 9.35 -5.68
C THR A 202 -12.93 7.90 -5.19
N ALA A 203 -12.06 7.63 -4.20
CA ALA A 203 -11.81 6.26 -3.74
C ALA A 203 -13.01 5.68 -2.97
N PRO A 204 -13.37 4.39 -3.17
CA PRO A 204 -14.41 3.73 -2.38
C PRO A 204 -14.15 3.76 -0.87
N ALA A 205 -12.87 3.78 -0.47
CA ALA A 205 -12.47 3.90 0.92
C ALA A 205 -12.91 5.21 1.60
N THR A 206 -13.30 6.24 0.83
CA THR A 206 -13.92 7.48 1.34
C THR A 206 -15.44 7.37 1.49
N GLY A 207 -16.01 6.21 1.20
CA GLY A 207 -17.46 5.95 1.24
C GLY A 207 -18.16 6.16 -0.10
N THR A 208 -17.42 6.32 -1.20
CA THR A 208 -17.99 6.51 -2.53
C THR A 208 -18.33 5.18 -3.20
N SER A 209 -19.46 5.15 -3.86
CA SER A 209 -19.89 4.04 -4.71
C SER A 209 -20.32 4.55 -6.08
N TYR A 210 -20.13 3.70 -7.09
CA TYR A 210 -20.38 3.98 -8.49
C TYR A 210 -21.38 2.99 -9.06
N LEU A 211 -22.25 3.46 -9.94
CA LEU A 211 -23.18 2.64 -10.71
C LEU A 211 -23.19 3.11 -12.16
N SER A 212 -23.01 2.18 -13.09
CA SER A 212 -23.20 2.43 -14.52
C SER A 212 -24.61 2.02 -14.96
N SER A 213 -25.32 2.88 -15.67
CA SER A 213 -26.63 2.54 -16.25
C SER A 213 -26.52 1.55 -17.41
N ASN A 214 -25.34 1.42 -18.01
CA ASN A 214 -25.06 0.48 -19.08
C ASN A 214 -23.66 -0.17 -18.91
N PRO A 215 -23.58 -1.29 -18.17
CA PRO A 215 -22.30 -1.97 -17.95
C PRO A 215 -21.66 -2.56 -19.22
N LYS A 216 -22.39 -2.63 -20.36
CA LYS A 216 -21.83 -3.02 -21.65
C LYS A 216 -21.07 -1.88 -22.35
N VAL A 217 -21.18 -0.66 -21.85
CA VAL A 217 -20.43 0.51 -22.33
C VAL A 217 -19.32 0.85 -21.33
N ILE A 218 -19.67 1.03 -20.07
CA ILE A 218 -18.71 1.23 -18.97
C ILE A 218 -19.05 0.28 -17.84
N LYS A 219 -18.10 -0.55 -17.45
CA LYS A 219 -18.15 -1.44 -16.29
C LYS A 219 -17.52 -0.77 -15.08
N VAL A 220 -18.16 -0.84 -13.94
CA VAL A 220 -17.59 -0.43 -12.64
C VAL A 220 -16.88 -1.62 -12.05
N LEU A 221 -15.60 -1.44 -11.67
CA LEU A 221 -14.78 -2.46 -11.03
C LEU A 221 -14.91 -2.38 -9.49
N SER A 222 -14.53 -3.45 -8.81
CA SER A 222 -14.68 -3.57 -7.35
C SER A 222 -13.91 -2.52 -6.54
N ASN A 223 -12.86 -1.95 -7.12
CA ASN A 223 -12.07 -0.87 -6.52
C ASN A 223 -12.57 0.54 -6.90
N GLY A 224 -13.74 0.67 -7.55
CA GLY A 224 -14.29 1.95 -7.98
C GLY A 224 -13.75 2.48 -9.30
N MET A 225 -12.76 1.81 -9.90
CA MET A 225 -12.29 2.15 -11.24
C MET A 225 -13.35 1.86 -12.30
N LEU A 226 -13.33 2.61 -13.37
CA LEU A 226 -14.21 2.45 -14.54
C LEU A 226 -13.43 1.85 -15.70
N GLN A 227 -14.09 0.98 -16.45
CA GLN A 227 -13.52 0.29 -17.60
C GLN A 227 -14.36 0.52 -18.85
N ILE A 228 -13.73 0.90 -19.96
CA ILE A 228 -14.37 0.94 -21.26
C ILE A 228 -14.56 -0.49 -21.76
N VAL A 229 -15.82 -0.89 -22.01
CA VAL A 229 -16.17 -2.24 -22.50
C VAL A 229 -16.75 -2.20 -23.91
N GLY A 230 -17.43 -1.12 -24.26
CA GLY A 230 -18.06 -0.97 -25.57
C GLY A 230 -18.37 0.48 -25.93
N ASN A 231 -18.68 0.70 -27.21
CA ASN A 231 -19.15 1.98 -27.70
C ASN A 231 -20.61 2.23 -27.29
N GLY A 232 -20.96 3.50 -27.06
CA GLY A 232 -22.32 3.91 -26.76
C GLY A 232 -22.43 4.98 -25.69
N LYS A 233 -23.60 5.04 -25.05
CA LYS A 233 -23.89 6.01 -23.99
C LYS A 233 -24.21 5.30 -22.70
N THR A 234 -23.78 5.89 -21.60
CA THR A 234 -24.10 5.45 -20.23
C THR A 234 -24.15 6.65 -19.31
N THR A 235 -24.84 6.53 -18.19
CA THR A 235 -24.80 7.49 -17.10
C THR A 235 -24.14 6.84 -15.91
N ILE A 236 -23.10 7.47 -15.39
CA ILE A 236 -22.44 7.05 -14.14
C ILE A 236 -23.10 7.80 -13.00
N THR A 237 -23.68 7.05 -12.07
CA THR A 237 -24.21 7.58 -10.80
C THR A 237 -23.18 7.37 -9.71
N VAL A 238 -22.84 8.44 -9.03
CA VAL A 238 -21.93 8.42 -7.86
C VAL A 238 -22.73 8.73 -6.61
N THR A 239 -22.49 7.96 -5.56
CA THR A 239 -23.14 8.14 -4.25
C THR A 239 -22.10 8.19 -3.16
N ASN A 240 -22.21 9.17 -2.25
CA ASN A 240 -21.39 9.27 -1.04
C ASN A 240 -22.22 9.95 0.05
N ARG A 241 -22.21 9.42 1.29
CA ARG A 241 -22.93 9.98 2.46
C ARG A 241 -24.37 10.42 2.17
N GLY A 242 -25.10 9.65 1.36
CA GLY A 242 -26.50 9.93 0.99
C GLY A 242 -26.67 11.02 -0.08
N LYS A 243 -25.61 11.64 -0.57
CA LYS A 243 -25.66 12.53 -1.73
C LYS A 243 -25.38 11.74 -3.02
N GLN A 244 -25.95 12.21 -4.12
CA GLN A 244 -25.76 11.60 -5.44
C GLN A 244 -25.46 12.67 -6.49
N ALA A 245 -24.64 12.27 -7.46
CA ALA A 245 -24.41 13.03 -8.69
C ALA A 245 -24.40 12.09 -9.89
N GLN A 246 -24.74 12.58 -11.06
CA GLN A 246 -24.80 11.83 -12.30
C GLN A 246 -23.93 12.49 -13.37
N LEU A 247 -23.22 11.68 -14.14
CA LEU A 247 -22.40 12.09 -15.26
C LEU A 247 -22.78 11.26 -16.49
N ASP A 248 -23.20 11.94 -17.54
CA ASP A 248 -23.40 11.30 -18.83
C ASP A 248 -22.05 11.07 -19.51
N VAL A 249 -21.84 9.86 -19.99
CA VAL A 249 -20.62 9.43 -20.64
C VAL A 249 -20.95 8.88 -22.01
N VAL A 250 -20.21 9.34 -23.02
CA VAL A 250 -20.27 8.86 -24.39
C VAL A 250 -18.93 8.21 -24.73
N VAL A 251 -18.96 6.95 -25.12
CA VAL A 251 -17.80 6.21 -25.57
C VAL A 251 -17.87 6.00 -27.09
N ASN A 252 -16.80 6.37 -27.78
CA ASN A 252 -16.68 6.21 -29.24
C ASN A 252 -15.23 5.85 -29.61
N VAL A 253 -14.90 4.57 -29.47
CA VAL A 253 -13.58 4.00 -29.81
C VAL A 253 -13.70 3.16 -31.06
N ASN A 254 -12.74 3.24 -31.94
CA ASN A 254 -12.74 2.51 -33.24
C ASN A 254 -12.04 1.15 -33.13
N GLU A 255 -12.14 0.49 -31.97
CA GLU A 255 -11.52 -0.80 -31.72
C GLU A 255 -12.56 -1.86 -31.35
N GLU A 256 -12.25 -3.13 -31.59
CA GLU A 256 -13.05 -4.24 -31.09
C GLU A 256 -13.05 -4.25 -29.55
N PRO A 257 -14.17 -4.61 -28.93
CA PRO A 257 -14.25 -4.76 -27.48
C PRO A 257 -13.14 -5.66 -26.94
N ASN A 258 -12.54 -5.28 -25.85
CA ASN A 258 -11.47 -5.98 -25.18
C ASN A 258 -11.64 -5.85 -23.67
N GLU A 259 -11.47 -6.93 -22.93
CA GLU A 259 -11.43 -6.88 -21.46
C GLU A 259 -9.96 -6.87 -21.00
N PRO A 260 -9.55 -6.00 -20.04
CA PRO A 260 -8.19 -6.01 -19.58
C PRO A 260 -7.87 -7.31 -18.85
N PRO A 261 -6.59 -7.71 -18.89
CA PRO A 261 -6.14 -8.90 -18.21
C PRO A 261 -6.23 -8.74 -16.68
N VAL A 262 -6.14 -9.86 -15.99
CA VAL A 262 -6.14 -9.94 -14.54
C VAL A 262 -4.74 -10.34 -14.07
N ALA A 263 -4.06 -9.44 -13.35
CA ALA A 263 -2.78 -9.73 -12.73
C ALA A 263 -2.96 -10.56 -11.46
N ASP A 264 -2.07 -11.53 -11.25
CA ASP A 264 -1.95 -12.31 -10.02
C ASP A 264 -0.47 -12.40 -9.66
N ALA A 265 -0.04 -11.64 -8.66
CA ALA A 265 1.35 -11.60 -8.17
C ALA A 265 1.70 -12.80 -7.25
N GLY A 266 0.74 -13.70 -7.03
CA GLY A 266 0.90 -14.84 -6.15
C GLY A 266 0.77 -14.48 -4.65
N ALA A 267 0.96 -15.50 -3.80
CA ALA A 267 0.88 -15.35 -2.36
C ALA A 267 2.19 -14.83 -1.77
N GLY A 268 2.08 -14.01 -0.74
CA GLY A 268 3.20 -13.58 0.08
C GLY A 268 3.89 -14.75 0.79
N LYS A 269 5.16 -14.57 1.15
CA LYS A 269 5.96 -15.61 1.84
C LYS A 269 7.00 -14.99 2.75
N ILE A 270 7.43 -15.79 3.73
CA ILE A 270 8.52 -15.47 4.64
C ILE A 270 9.76 -16.24 4.16
N VAL A 271 10.90 -15.58 4.11
CA VAL A 271 12.17 -16.16 3.65
C VAL A 271 13.32 -15.71 4.56
N LYS A 272 14.39 -16.47 4.61
CA LYS A 272 15.63 -16.08 5.31
C LYS A 272 16.45 -15.11 4.45
N ALA A 273 17.19 -14.22 5.13
CA ALA A 273 18.20 -13.37 4.50
C ALA A 273 19.15 -14.22 3.63
N GLY A 274 19.58 -13.66 2.50
CA GLY A 274 20.43 -14.36 1.54
C GLY A 274 19.70 -15.38 0.64
N THR A 275 18.39 -15.59 0.79
CA THR A 275 17.63 -16.52 -0.08
C THR A 275 17.38 -15.90 -1.44
N LYS A 276 17.54 -16.66 -2.53
CA LYS A 276 17.06 -16.25 -3.86
C LYS A 276 15.55 -16.41 -3.90
N VAL A 277 14.84 -15.32 -4.04
CA VAL A 277 13.38 -15.26 -4.07
C VAL A 277 12.89 -15.17 -5.50
N LYS A 278 11.87 -15.96 -5.82
CA LYS A 278 11.15 -15.96 -7.08
C LYS A 278 9.73 -15.46 -6.85
N LEU A 279 9.38 -14.35 -7.49
CA LEU A 279 8.01 -13.84 -7.62
C LEU A 279 7.34 -14.59 -8.77
N ASN A 280 6.05 -14.85 -8.69
CA ASN A 280 5.36 -15.71 -9.64
C ASN A 280 4.04 -15.08 -10.08
N GLY A 281 4.00 -14.63 -11.34
CA GLY A 281 2.83 -14.05 -12.01
C GLY A 281 2.12 -15.02 -12.97
N LEU A 282 2.47 -16.31 -13.01
CA LEU A 282 1.95 -17.29 -13.97
C LEU A 282 0.43 -17.52 -13.88
N LYS A 283 -0.20 -17.12 -12.77
CA LYS A 283 -1.67 -17.19 -12.62
C LYS A 283 -2.40 -15.98 -13.23
N SER A 284 -1.66 -15.01 -13.71
CA SER A 284 -2.26 -13.90 -14.46
C SER A 284 -2.92 -14.46 -15.73
N ARG A 285 -4.06 -13.90 -16.10
CA ARG A 285 -4.84 -14.38 -17.24
C ARG A 285 -5.48 -13.22 -17.99
N ASP A 286 -5.67 -13.42 -19.24
CA ASP A 286 -6.46 -12.59 -20.12
C ASP A 286 -7.84 -13.22 -20.35
N PRO A 287 -8.96 -12.46 -20.28
CA PRO A 287 -10.29 -13.00 -20.53
C PRO A 287 -10.49 -13.57 -21.94
N GLU A 288 -9.85 -12.96 -22.94
CA GLU A 288 -9.87 -13.40 -24.34
C GLU A 288 -8.82 -14.47 -24.65
N GLY A 289 -7.96 -14.80 -23.67
CA GLY A 289 -6.89 -15.80 -23.80
C GLY A 289 -5.66 -15.29 -24.56
N GLU A 290 -5.49 -13.99 -24.64
CA GLU A 290 -4.35 -13.37 -25.32
C GLU A 290 -3.04 -13.54 -24.52
N ALA A 291 -1.90 -13.40 -25.20
CA ALA A 291 -0.61 -13.41 -24.55
C ALA A 291 -0.40 -12.14 -23.74
N LEU A 292 0.21 -12.30 -22.57
CA LEU A 292 0.44 -11.22 -21.60
C LEU A 292 1.88 -10.72 -21.63
N TYR A 293 2.04 -9.42 -21.52
CA TYR A 293 3.28 -8.74 -21.19
C TYR A 293 3.29 -8.44 -19.68
N TYR A 294 4.40 -8.70 -19.03
CA TYR A 294 4.54 -8.56 -17.58
C TYR A 294 5.40 -7.36 -17.23
N ALA A 295 5.08 -6.69 -16.14
CA ALA A 295 5.90 -5.62 -15.58
C ALA A 295 5.90 -5.72 -14.05
N TRP A 296 7.04 -6.14 -13.51
CA TRP A 296 7.29 -6.18 -12.07
C TRP A 296 8.02 -4.93 -11.61
N SER A 297 7.65 -4.43 -10.46
CA SER A 297 8.35 -3.33 -9.79
C SER A 297 8.30 -3.51 -8.28
N GLN A 298 9.31 -3.00 -7.61
CA GLN A 298 9.27 -2.89 -6.16
C GLN A 298 8.58 -1.59 -5.78
N VAL A 299 7.66 -1.65 -4.81
CA VAL A 299 6.90 -0.48 -4.34
C VAL A 299 7.10 -0.19 -2.85
N ARG A 300 7.73 -1.11 -2.09
CA ARG A 300 8.03 -0.89 -0.66
C ARG A 300 9.27 -1.67 -0.22
N GLY A 301 9.95 -1.16 0.82
CA GLY A 301 11.18 -1.71 1.40
C GLY A 301 12.44 -1.14 0.76
N SER A 302 13.60 -1.43 1.35
CA SER A 302 14.90 -1.05 0.80
C SER A 302 15.06 -1.60 -0.61
N LYS A 303 15.60 -0.79 -1.53
CA LYS A 303 15.71 -1.18 -2.94
C LYS A 303 16.56 -2.44 -3.11
N VAL A 304 16.02 -3.43 -3.81
CA VAL A 304 16.74 -4.64 -4.18
C VAL A 304 16.84 -4.74 -5.71
N PRO A 305 17.94 -5.27 -6.26
CA PRO A 305 18.04 -5.58 -7.69
C PRO A 305 16.98 -6.64 -8.05
N LEU A 306 16.02 -6.26 -8.88
CA LEU A 306 14.99 -7.15 -9.38
C LEU A 306 15.35 -7.56 -10.82
N LEU A 307 15.44 -8.85 -11.08
CA LEU A 307 15.79 -9.44 -12.39
C LEU A 307 14.54 -10.01 -13.05
N ASP A 308 14.57 -10.12 -14.36
CA ASP A 308 13.51 -10.69 -15.20
C ASP A 308 12.15 -9.97 -15.03
N VAL A 309 12.20 -8.67 -14.82
CA VAL A 309 11.03 -7.83 -14.49
C VAL A 309 9.94 -7.82 -15.57
N ASN A 310 10.27 -8.17 -16.81
CA ASN A 310 9.33 -8.22 -17.93
C ASN A 310 8.83 -9.65 -18.23
N GLY A 311 9.19 -10.62 -17.38
CA GLY A 311 8.74 -12.00 -17.50
C GLY A 311 7.60 -12.34 -16.54
N PRO A 312 6.96 -13.51 -16.73
CA PRO A 312 5.93 -13.99 -15.81
C PRO A 312 6.48 -14.28 -14.40
N GLU A 313 7.78 -14.41 -14.27
CA GLU A 313 8.48 -14.63 -13.01
C GLU A 313 9.65 -13.67 -12.90
N ALA A 314 9.74 -12.95 -11.78
CA ALA A 314 10.87 -12.08 -11.47
C ALA A 314 11.65 -12.63 -10.27
N THR A 315 12.93 -12.31 -10.16
CA THR A 315 13.79 -12.83 -9.09
C THR A 315 14.60 -11.73 -8.42
N PHE A 316 14.83 -11.88 -7.12
CA PHE A 316 15.77 -11.04 -6.38
C PHE A 316 16.47 -11.84 -5.29
N GLN A 317 17.58 -11.31 -4.78
CA GLN A 317 18.28 -11.85 -3.62
C GLN A 317 17.76 -11.13 -2.37
N ALA A 318 17.21 -11.88 -1.41
CA ALA A 318 16.79 -11.33 -0.12
C ALA A 318 18.01 -10.69 0.58
N PRO A 319 17.96 -9.42 0.93
CA PRO A 319 19.09 -8.73 1.54
C PRO A 319 19.39 -9.27 2.95
N GLN A 320 20.59 -8.96 3.45
CA GLN A 320 20.89 -9.19 4.86
C GLN A 320 20.14 -8.17 5.71
N VAL A 321 19.41 -8.66 6.70
CA VAL A 321 18.62 -7.83 7.61
C VAL A 321 18.96 -8.21 9.06
N SER A 322 18.96 -7.25 9.95
CA SER A 322 19.17 -7.45 11.40
C SER A 322 17.87 -7.70 12.17
N GLU A 323 16.74 -7.42 11.54
CA GLU A 323 15.38 -7.61 12.03
C GLU A 323 14.46 -7.97 10.86
N GLN A 324 13.28 -8.48 11.15
CA GLN A 324 12.30 -8.82 10.13
C GLN A 324 11.91 -7.59 9.31
N ARG A 325 11.96 -7.70 7.97
CA ARG A 325 11.63 -6.63 7.03
C ARG A 325 10.70 -7.14 5.94
N THR A 326 9.71 -6.32 5.56
CA THR A 326 8.78 -6.63 4.48
C THR A 326 9.08 -5.80 3.24
N TYR A 327 9.12 -6.49 2.10
CA TYR A 327 9.32 -5.93 0.76
C TYR A 327 8.05 -6.17 -0.04
N ARG A 328 7.45 -5.11 -0.60
CA ARG A 328 6.27 -5.23 -1.44
C ARG A 328 6.62 -5.05 -2.89
N PHE A 329 6.12 -5.97 -3.71
CA PHE A 329 6.28 -5.93 -5.16
C PHE A 329 4.91 -5.81 -5.82
N LYS A 330 4.90 -5.12 -6.94
CA LYS A 330 3.74 -4.88 -7.79
C LYS A 330 3.93 -5.59 -9.11
N LEU A 331 2.92 -6.32 -9.55
CA LEU A 331 2.80 -6.85 -10.89
C LEU A 331 1.70 -6.10 -11.63
N ARG A 332 2.00 -5.66 -12.86
CA ARG A 332 1.02 -5.27 -13.86
C ARG A 332 1.20 -6.17 -15.08
N VAL A 333 0.11 -6.55 -15.72
CA VAL A 333 0.14 -7.26 -17.00
C VAL A 333 -0.65 -6.48 -18.03
N THR A 334 -0.19 -6.54 -19.27
CA THR A 334 -0.79 -5.86 -20.43
C THR A 334 -1.08 -6.90 -21.49
N ASP A 335 -2.24 -6.83 -22.16
CA ASP A 335 -2.58 -7.69 -23.29
C ASP A 335 -1.94 -7.21 -24.59
N LYS A 336 -2.20 -7.93 -25.70
CA LYS A 336 -1.70 -7.57 -27.03
C LYS A 336 -2.30 -6.28 -27.59
N LYS A 337 -3.49 -5.90 -27.11
CA LYS A 337 -4.19 -4.71 -27.54
C LYS A 337 -3.82 -3.48 -26.69
N GLY A 338 -2.94 -3.66 -25.72
CA GLY A 338 -2.42 -2.60 -24.87
C GLY A 338 -3.28 -2.27 -23.66
N ALA A 339 -4.29 -3.08 -23.33
CA ALA A 339 -5.04 -2.89 -22.09
C ALA A 339 -4.26 -3.40 -20.88
N ASP A 340 -4.18 -2.58 -19.86
CA ASP A 340 -3.47 -2.86 -18.61
C ASP A 340 -4.40 -3.47 -17.57
N SER A 341 -3.88 -4.44 -16.82
CA SER A 341 -4.54 -4.94 -15.61
C SER A 341 -4.56 -3.90 -14.49
N LEU A 342 -5.44 -4.10 -13.52
CA LEU A 342 -5.20 -3.56 -12.19
C LEU A 342 -3.91 -4.15 -11.63
N PRO A 343 -3.16 -3.38 -10.80
CA PRO A 343 -1.97 -3.90 -10.16
C PRO A 343 -2.33 -4.99 -9.15
N SER A 344 -1.52 -6.05 -9.11
CA SER A 344 -1.53 -7.08 -8.08
C SER A 344 -0.27 -6.97 -7.24
N PHE A 345 -0.39 -7.14 -5.93
CA PHE A 345 0.72 -6.96 -5.00
C PHE A 345 1.08 -8.25 -4.27
N VAL A 346 2.36 -8.41 -3.96
CA VAL A 346 2.86 -9.50 -3.14
C VAL A 346 3.87 -8.99 -2.11
N ASP A 347 3.71 -9.44 -0.86
CA ASP A 347 4.62 -9.14 0.24
C ASP A 347 5.60 -10.29 0.48
N ILE A 348 6.89 -9.96 0.53
CA ILE A 348 7.95 -10.88 0.91
C ILE A 348 8.57 -10.38 2.21
N THR A 349 8.42 -11.18 3.25
CA THR A 349 9.01 -10.88 4.56
C THR A 349 10.34 -11.60 4.68
N VAL A 350 11.40 -10.83 4.92
CA VAL A 350 12.76 -11.35 5.11
C VAL A 350 13.08 -11.35 6.59
N GLU A 351 13.51 -12.52 7.08
CA GLU A 351 14.01 -12.69 8.45
C GLU A 351 15.54 -12.82 8.45
N PRO A 352 16.21 -12.45 9.55
CA PRO A 352 17.65 -12.64 9.72
C PRO A 352 18.15 -14.05 9.48
#